data_ab31c8a1b53b1abb140b5fe150d1a0fc
#
_entry.id   ab31c8a1b53b1abb140b5fe150d1a0fc
#
_cell.length_a   1.000
_cell.length_b   1.000
_cell.length_c   1.000
_cell.angle_alpha   90.00
_cell.angle_beta   90.00
_cell.angle_gamma   90.00
#
_symmetry.space_group_name_H-M   'P 1'
#
loop_
_entity.id
_entity.type
_entity.pdbx_description
1 polymer ?
#
loop_
_entity_poly.entity_id
_entity_poly.type
_entity_poly.pdbx_seq_one_letter_code
_entity_poly.pdbx_strand_id
1 'polypeptide(L)'
;ASELRRRVIPLRDGSQLPKSASADVGAFDPTALREYDIRGVVGETLGEADAYAIGRGFATRVRRNGGTRVAVGWDGRVSSANLAAELVRGLTESGVDVVRVGLGPTPMLYFAEATLEVDGGVQVTGSHNPAQYNGFKMVLAHAPFFGADIQDLAQLAEAGDWEEGEGVVSDYVI
;
A
#
# COMPACT_ATOMS: atom_id res chain seq x y z
N ALA A 1 -1.48 -35.05 5.86
CA ALA A 1 -2.13 -33.74 5.97
C ALA A 1 -1.57 -33.04 7.21
N SER A 2 -0.58 -32.17 7.04
CA SER A 2 0.01 -31.41 8.13
C SER A 2 -0.63 -30.03 8.15
N GLU A 3 -1.34 -29.75 9.23
CA GLU A 3 -1.80 -28.41 9.55
C GLU A 3 -0.61 -27.47 9.72
N LEU A 4 -0.36 -26.61 8.76
CA LEU A 4 0.50 -25.45 8.91
C LEU A 4 -0.18 -24.49 9.89
N ARG A 5 0.26 -24.53 11.14
CA ARG A 5 -0.24 -23.64 12.19
C ARG A 5 0.06 -22.19 11.83
N ARG A 6 -0.98 -21.44 11.56
CA ARG A 6 -0.96 -19.98 11.43
C ARG A 6 -0.48 -19.38 12.77
N ARG A 7 0.76 -18.92 12.82
CA ARG A 7 1.20 -18.08 13.94
C ARG A 7 0.79 -16.64 13.67
N VAL A 8 -0.37 -16.28 14.15
CA VAL A 8 -0.72 -14.88 14.37
C VAL A 8 0.03 -14.47 15.64
N ILE A 9 1.02 -13.60 15.51
CA ILE A 9 1.69 -12.98 16.66
C ILE A 9 0.98 -11.65 16.88
N PRO A 10 0.20 -11.49 17.96
CA PRO A 10 -0.35 -10.19 18.29
C PRO A 10 0.78 -9.29 18.77
N LEU A 11 0.99 -8.17 18.10
CA LEU A 11 1.85 -7.11 18.60
C LEU A 11 1.27 -6.61 19.93
N ARG A 12 2.03 -6.70 21.00
CA ARG A 12 1.72 -6.08 22.27
C ARG A 12 1.92 -4.58 22.16
N ASP A 13 0.86 -3.89 22.55
CA ASP A 13 0.77 -2.60 23.17
C ASP A 13 1.15 -1.35 22.37
N GLY A 14 0.09 -0.62 22.17
CA GLY A 14 -0.19 0.79 22.23
C GLY A 14 0.97 1.76 22.47
N SER A 15 1.90 1.90 21.53
CA SER A 15 2.47 3.21 21.32
C SER A 15 1.48 3.97 20.42
N GLN A 16 0.65 4.82 21.02
CA GLN A 16 -0.09 5.82 20.28
C GLN A 16 0.92 6.63 19.46
N LEU A 17 0.99 6.33 18.17
CA LEU A 17 1.60 7.27 17.25
C LEU A 17 0.85 8.59 17.40
N PRO A 18 1.54 9.73 17.50
CA PRO A 18 0.87 11.01 17.60
C PRO A 18 -0.07 11.13 16.40
N LYS A 19 -1.33 11.49 16.66
CA LYS A 19 -2.27 11.91 15.61
C LYS A 19 -1.61 13.11 14.92
N SER A 20 -0.88 12.85 13.84
CA SER A 20 -0.41 13.94 13.01
C SER A 20 -1.63 14.62 12.42
N ALA A 21 -1.66 15.95 12.52
CA ALA A 21 -2.62 16.78 11.82
C ALA A 21 -2.79 16.26 10.39
N SER A 22 -4.02 16.31 9.88
CA SER A 22 -4.35 16.01 8.49
C SER A 22 -3.25 16.60 7.60
N ALA A 23 -2.37 15.74 7.09
CA ALA A 23 -1.37 16.18 6.14
C ALA A 23 -2.15 16.72 4.95
N ASP A 24 -1.92 17.99 4.64
CA ASP A 24 -2.38 18.58 3.39
C ASP A 24 -1.69 17.77 2.29
N VAL A 25 -2.40 16.81 1.72
CA VAL A 25 -1.89 15.97 0.65
C VAL A 25 -1.89 16.85 -0.58
N GLY A 26 -0.70 17.32 -0.93
CA GLY A 26 -0.49 18.07 -2.17
C GLY A 26 -0.82 17.20 -3.39
N ALA A 27 -0.90 17.82 -4.56
CA ALA A 27 -1.06 17.11 -5.81
C ALA A 27 0.13 16.17 -6.05
N PHE A 28 -0.14 14.97 -6.60
CA PHE A 28 0.91 14.08 -7.08
C PHE A 28 1.70 14.71 -8.22
N ASP A 29 2.99 14.44 -8.29
CA ASP A 29 3.76 14.76 -9.49
C ASP A 29 3.19 13.95 -10.67
N PRO A 30 2.74 14.60 -11.75
CA PRO A 30 2.13 13.88 -12.88
C PRO A 30 3.06 12.87 -13.54
N THR A 31 4.38 13.07 -13.45
CA THR A 31 5.36 12.14 -14.02
C THR A 31 5.50 10.85 -13.21
N ALA A 32 5.03 10.85 -11.96
CA ALA A 32 4.99 9.67 -11.13
C ALA A 32 3.79 8.76 -11.43
N LEU A 33 2.72 9.28 -12.01
CA LEU A 33 1.52 8.53 -12.39
C LEU A 33 1.71 7.89 -13.76
N ARG A 34 2.28 6.68 -13.78
CA ARG A 34 2.59 5.96 -15.03
C ARG A 34 1.45 5.03 -15.44
N GLU A 35 1.57 4.45 -16.63
CA GLU A 35 0.54 3.56 -17.20
C GLU A 35 0.31 2.31 -16.35
N TYR A 36 1.37 1.71 -15.82
CA TYR A 36 1.29 0.40 -15.14
C TYR A 36 1.60 0.44 -13.65
N ASP A 37 2.08 1.57 -13.15
CA ASP A 37 2.42 1.75 -11.73
C ASP A 37 2.56 3.24 -11.38
N ILE A 38 2.72 3.51 -10.09
CA ILE A 38 3.18 4.82 -9.62
C ILE A 38 4.67 4.71 -9.37
N ARG A 39 5.46 5.63 -9.93
CA ARG A 39 6.91 5.57 -9.83
C ARG A 39 7.56 6.94 -9.92
N GLY A 40 8.46 7.25 -9.00
CA GLY A 40 9.17 8.53 -9.00
C GLY A 40 10.54 8.46 -8.35
N VAL A 41 11.24 9.58 -8.37
CA VAL A 41 12.50 9.79 -7.65
C VAL A 41 12.16 10.19 -6.22
N VAL A 42 12.65 9.41 -5.26
CA VAL A 42 12.35 9.62 -3.84
C VAL A 42 12.96 10.95 -3.36
N GLY A 43 12.12 11.79 -2.74
CA GLY A 43 12.51 13.12 -2.29
C GLY A 43 12.37 14.23 -3.35
N GLU A 44 12.01 13.86 -4.59
CA GLU A 44 11.78 14.83 -5.69
C GLU A 44 10.34 14.71 -6.22
N THR A 45 9.98 13.57 -6.79
CA THR A 45 8.67 13.34 -7.43
C THR A 45 7.82 12.29 -6.71
N LEU A 46 8.38 11.69 -5.65
CA LEU A 46 7.70 10.70 -4.81
C LEU A 46 8.21 10.80 -3.38
N GLY A 47 7.29 10.79 -2.41
CA GLY A 47 7.64 10.88 -0.99
C GLY A 47 6.69 10.12 -0.08
N GLU A 48 6.93 10.25 1.21
CA GLU A 48 6.12 9.60 2.26
C GLU A 48 4.67 10.10 2.27
N ALA A 49 4.44 11.39 1.99
CA ALA A 49 3.10 11.96 1.88
C ALA A 49 2.32 11.33 0.70
N ASP A 50 2.99 11.07 -0.42
CA ASP A 50 2.38 10.38 -1.55
C ASP A 50 2.05 8.93 -1.19
N ALA A 51 2.94 8.23 -0.49
CA ALA A 51 2.69 6.86 -0.02
C ALA A 51 1.46 6.79 0.88
N TYR A 52 1.31 7.73 1.81
CA TYR A 52 0.13 7.85 2.66
C TYR A 52 -1.14 8.10 1.84
N ALA A 53 -1.10 9.04 0.91
CA ALA A 53 -2.24 9.38 0.05
C ALA A 53 -2.64 8.20 -0.85
N ILE A 54 -1.67 7.47 -1.39
CA ILE A 54 -1.90 6.24 -2.16
C ILE A 54 -2.61 5.20 -1.27
N GLY A 55 -2.17 5.05 -0.03
CA GLY A 55 -2.80 4.16 0.95
C GLY A 55 -4.26 4.52 1.20
N ARG A 56 -4.56 5.80 1.43
CA ARG A 56 -5.92 6.32 1.61
C ARG A 56 -6.78 6.05 0.37
N GLY A 57 -6.28 6.41 -0.80
CA GLY A 57 -7.00 6.27 -2.07
C GLY A 57 -7.23 4.80 -2.43
N PHE A 58 -6.22 3.95 -2.31
CA PHE A 58 -6.35 2.53 -2.61
C PHE A 58 -7.31 1.81 -1.66
N ALA A 59 -7.23 2.08 -0.35
CA ALA A 59 -8.19 1.55 0.62
C ALA A 59 -9.62 1.96 0.31
N THR A 60 -9.84 3.21 -0.09
CA THR A 60 -11.15 3.71 -0.50
C THR A 60 -11.68 2.94 -1.71
N ARG A 61 -10.83 2.67 -2.72
CA ARG A 61 -11.19 1.84 -3.88
C ARG A 61 -11.52 0.40 -3.47
N VAL A 62 -10.72 -0.20 -2.58
CA VAL A 62 -10.97 -1.54 -2.02
C VAL A 62 -12.32 -1.60 -1.32
N ARG A 63 -12.61 -0.67 -0.42
CA ARG A 63 -13.86 -0.63 0.33
C ARG A 63 -15.08 -0.39 -0.56
N ARG A 64 -15.00 0.52 -1.51
CA ARG A 64 -16.08 0.79 -2.48
C ARG A 64 -16.32 -0.37 -3.43
N ASN A 65 -15.33 -1.26 -3.58
CA ASN A 65 -15.47 -2.53 -4.29
C ASN A 65 -15.93 -3.70 -3.39
N GLY A 66 -16.27 -3.42 -2.13
CA GLY A 66 -16.76 -4.40 -1.17
C GLY A 66 -15.67 -5.17 -0.40
N GLY A 67 -14.40 -4.81 -0.61
CA GLY A 67 -13.25 -5.43 0.07
C GLY A 67 -12.95 -4.81 1.43
N THR A 68 -12.15 -5.52 2.22
CA THR A 68 -11.79 -5.12 3.60
C THR A 68 -10.33 -5.37 3.95
N ARG A 69 -9.55 -6.07 3.10
CA ARG A 69 -8.23 -6.56 3.46
C ARG A 69 -7.24 -6.49 2.30
N VAL A 70 -6.02 -6.03 2.56
CA VAL A 70 -4.96 -5.81 1.55
C VAL A 70 -3.64 -6.42 2.01
N ALA A 71 -2.93 -7.09 1.10
CA ALA A 71 -1.56 -7.52 1.31
C ALA A 71 -0.57 -6.41 0.95
N VAL A 72 0.47 -6.22 1.75
CA VAL A 72 1.53 -5.24 1.49
C VAL A 72 2.90 -5.90 1.60
N GLY A 73 3.70 -5.73 0.55
CA GLY A 73 5.10 -6.13 0.51
C GLY A 73 6.00 -4.98 0.03
N TRP A 74 7.30 -5.13 0.19
CA TRP A 74 8.28 -4.14 -0.26
C TRP A 74 9.60 -4.78 -0.65
N ASP A 75 10.35 -4.12 -1.50
CA ASP A 75 11.70 -4.54 -1.91
C ASP A 75 12.79 -4.05 -0.94
N GLY A 76 14.05 -4.41 -1.21
CA GLY A 76 15.20 -4.09 -0.36
C GLY A 76 15.76 -2.69 -0.51
N ARG A 77 15.08 -1.76 -1.18
CA ARG A 77 15.54 -0.37 -1.30
C ARG A 77 15.49 0.33 0.05
N VAL A 78 16.43 1.23 0.29
CA VAL A 78 16.53 1.98 1.57
C VAL A 78 15.23 2.72 1.89
N SER A 79 14.55 3.27 0.87
CA SER A 79 13.29 4.02 1.04
C SER A 79 12.05 3.14 1.18
N SER A 80 12.12 1.85 0.83
CA SER A 80 10.92 1.01 0.71
C SER A 80 10.22 0.77 2.03
N ALA A 81 10.95 0.57 3.12
CA ALA A 81 10.36 0.32 4.43
C ALA A 81 9.55 1.53 4.94
N ASN A 82 10.09 2.75 4.78
CA ASN A 82 9.40 3.97 5.20
C ASN A 82 8.18 4.25 4.34
N LEU A 83 8.29 4.12 3.03
CA LEU A 83 7.15 4.28 2.12
C LEU A 83 6.06 3.23 2.40
N ALA A 84 6.45 1.97 2.69
CA ALA A 84 5.51 0.94 3.08
C ALA A 84 4.80 1.24 4.41
N ALA A 85 5.51 1.80 5.40
CA ALA A 85 4.91 2.20 6.66
C ALA A 85 3.83 3.27 6.48
N GLU A 86 4.11 4.31 5.67
CA GLU A 86 3.13 5.36 5.38
C GLU A 86 1.96 4.85 4.53
N LEU A 87 2.21 3.98 3.56
CA LEU A 87 1.16 3.29 2.82
C LEU A 87 0.23 2.52 3.76
N VAL A 88 0.80 1.72 4.67
CA VAL A 88 0.03 0.93 5.66
C VAL A 88 -0.80 1.84 6.56
N ARG A 89 -0.23 2.97 7.00
CA ARG A 89 -0.95 3.97 7.79
C ARG A 89 -2.17 4.50 7.01
N GLY A 90 -2.00 4.88 5.76
CA GLY A 90 -3.10 5.34 4.90
C GLY A 90 -4.18 4.28 4.71
N LEU A 91 -3.78 3.02 4.47
CA LEU A 91 -4.71 1.90 4.33
C LEU A 91 -5.55 1.68 5.60
N THR A 92 -4.91 1.63 6.76
CA THR A 92 -5.58 1.36 8.04
C THR A 92 -6.47 2.51 8.48
N GLU A 93 -6.06 3.75 8.31
CA GLU A 93 -6.88 4.93 8.61
C GLU A 93 -8.10 5.08 7.70
N SER A 94 -8.12 4.36 6.57
CA SER A 94 -9.29 4.23 5.70
C SER A 94 -10.11 2.96 5.95
N GLY A 95 -9.84 2.24 7.04
CA GLY A 95 -10.63 1.10 7.50
C GLY A 95 -10.37 -0.21 6.78
N VAL A 96 -9.17 -0.39 6.21
CA VAL A 96 -8.75 -1.64 5.56
C VAL A 96 -7.73 -2.35 6.44
N ASP A 97 -7.95 -3.65 6.67
CA ASP A 97 -6.99 -4.49 7.34
C ASP A 97 -5.79 -4.78 6.43
N VAL A 98 -4.61 -4.78 6.99
CA VAL A 98 -3.37 -5.00 6.26
C VAL A 98 -2.67 -6.28 6.71
N VAL A 99 -2.31 -7.11 5.74
CA VAL A 99 -1.42 -8.24 5.92
C VAL A 99 -0.05 -7.89 5.33
N ARG A 100 0.93 -7.63 6.18
CA ARG A 100 2.29 -7.41 5.71
C ARG A 100 2.96 -8.75 5.38
N VAL A 101 3.36 -8.92 4.14
CA VAL A 101 4.15 -10.08 3.70
C VAL A 101 5.65 -9.81 3.79
N GLY A 102 6.01 -8.56 4.06
CA GLY A 102 7.38 -8.16 4.39
C GLY A 102 8.29 -7.92 3.18
N LEU A 103 9.57 -8.01 3.44
CA LEU A 103 10.63 -7.80 2.47
C LEU A 103 10.69 -8.96 1.48
N GLY A 104 10.54 -8.67 0.19
CA GLY A 104 10.66 -9.67 -0.85
C GLY A 104 10.39 -9.13 -2.26
N PRO A 105 10.52 -9.97 -3.27
CA PRO A 105 10.28 -9.59 -4.65
C PRO A 105 8.78 -9.50 -4.96
N THR A 106 8.43 -8.76 -6.01
CA THR A 106 7.05 -8.57 -6.47
C THR A 106 6.25 -9.88 -6.63
N PRO A 107 6.80 -10.99 -7.17
CA PRO A 107 6.10 -12.27 -7.24
C PRO A 107 5.62 -12.80 -5.88
N MET A 108 6.32 -12.49 -4.79
CA MET A 108 5.90 -12.88 -3.44
C MET A 108 4.60 -12.19 -3.04
N LEU A 109 4.45 -10.90 -3.38
CA LEU A 109 3.19 -10.19 -3.18
C LEU A 109 2.06 -10.79 -4.03
N TYR A 110 2.32 -11.06 -5.29
CA TYR A 110 1.29 -11.65 -6.17
C TYR A 110 0.86 -13.03 -5.70
N PHE A 111 1.79 -13.84 -5.20
CA PHE A 111 1.48 -15.12 -4.57
C PHE A 111 0.60 -14.92 -3.33
N ALA A 112 0.94 -13.98 -2.47
CA ALA A 112 0.15 -13.66 -1.28
C ALA A 112 -1.26 -13.19 -1.65
N GLU A 113 -1.39 -12.30 -2.63
CA GLU A 113 -2.69 -11.81 -3.10
C GLU A 113 -3.56 -12.93 -3.67
N ALA A 114 -2.96 -13.87 -4.37
CA ALA A 114 -3.68 -15.01 -4.97
C ALA A 114 -4.03 -16.12 -3.96
N THR A 115 -3.32 -16.23 -2.84
CA THR A 115 -3.44 -17.37 -1.91
C THR A 115 -3.99 -17.01 -0.53
N LEU A 116 -3.87 -15.75 -0.12
CA LEU A 116 -4.46 -15.26 1.11
C LEU A 116 -5.88 -14.73 0.85
N GLU A 117 -6.69 -14.68 1.88
CA GLU A 117 -8.01 -14.06 1.83
C GLU A 117 -7.84 -12.53 1.91
N VAL A 118 -7.44 -11.92 0.80
CA VAL A 118 -7.29 -10.47 0.64
C VAL A 118 -7.99 -10.00 -0.63
N ASP A 119 -8.38 -8.73 -0.65
CA ASP A 119 -9.14 -8.11 -1.74
C ASP A 119 -8.24 -7.31 -2.69
N GLY A 120 -6.96 -7.25 -2.39
CA GLY A 120 -5.97 -6.60 -3.21
C GLY A 120 -4.57 -6.66 -2.60
N GLY A 121 -3.60 -6.10 -3.29
CA GLY A 121 -2.22 -6.06 -2.84
C GLY A 121 -1.46 -4.85 -3.37
N VAL A 122 -0.48 -4.40 -2.60
CA VAL A 122 0.44 -3.34 -2.99
C VAL A 122 1.88 -3.76 -2.71
N GLN A 123 2.72 -3.69 -3.73
CA GLN A 123 4.17 -3.87 -3.62
C GLN A 123 4.87 -2.52 -3.74
N VAL A 124 5.63 -2.16 -2.71
CA VAL A 124 6.52 -0.98 -2.76
C VAL A 124 7.82 -1.40 -3.40
N THR A 125 8.09 -0.90 -4.61
CA THR A 125 9.26 -1.32 -5.40
C THR A 125 9.64 -0.30 -6.46
N GLY A 126 10.94 -0.11 -6.64
CA GLY A 126 11.49 0.60 -7.79
C GLY A 126 11.72 -0.30 -9.01
N SER A 127 11.41 -1.60 -8.93
CA SER A 127 11.63 -2.56 -10.01
C SER A 127 13.09 -2.56 -10.51
N HIS A 128 13.30 -2.31 -11.80
CA HIS A 128 14.63 -2.24 -12.43
C HIS A 128 15.21 -0.83 -12.51
N ASN A 129 14.54 0.16 -11.92
CA ASN A 129 15.02 1.53 -11.94
C ASN A 129 16.24 1.72 -11.03
N PRO A 130 17.06 2.78 -11.25
CA PRO A 130 18.15 3.16 -10.35
C PRO A 130 17.73 3.30 -8.89
N ALA A 131 18.70 3.28 -7.98
CA ALA A 131 18.46 3.21 -6.54
C ALA A 131 17.63 4.37 -5.96
N GLN A 132 17.69 5.55 -6.59
CA GLN A 132 16.92 6.73 -6.18
C GLN A 132 15.42 6.65 -6.51
N TYR A 133 15.01 5.71 -7.36
CA TYR A 133 13.60 5.50 -7.68
C TYR A 133 12.93 4.58 -6.67
N ASN A 134 11.62 4.77 -6.50
CA ASN A 134 10.72 3.81 -5.88
C ASN A 134 9.32 3.95 -6.46
N GLY A 135 8.38 3.13 -6.04
CA GLY A 135 7.03 3.18 -6.56
C GLY A 135 6.11 2.14 -5.95
N PHE A 136 4.91 2.04 -6.54
CA PHE A 136 3.83 1.19 -6.05
C PHE A 136 3.23 0.42 -7.22
N LYS A 137 3.25 -0.91 -7.11
CA LYS A 137 2.52 -1.82 -7.99
C LYS A 137 1.30 -2.34 -7.25
N MET A 138 0.14 -2.27 -7.87
CA MET A 138 -1.13 -2.55 -7.22
C MET A 138 -1.92 -3.62 -7.97
N VAL A 139 -2.66 -4.41 -7.21
CA VAL A 139 -3.62 -5.39 -7.68
C VAL A 139 -4.92 -5.19 -6.88
N LEU A 140 -6.05 -5.16 -7.54
CA LEU A 140 -7.37 -5.04 -6.91
C LEU A 140 -8.28 -6.16 -7.40
N ALA A 141 -8.86 -6.91 -6.47
CA ALA A 141 -9.79 -8.01 -6.78
C ALA A 141 -9.20 -9.00 -7.81
N HIS A 142 -7.94 -9.40 -7.63
CA HIS A 142 -7.17 -10.30 -8.49
C HIS A 142 -6.92 -9.78 -9.92
N ALA A 143 -7.15 -8.50 -10.17
CA ALA A 143 -6.90 -7.86 -11.44
C ALA A 143 -5.81 -6.77 -11.34
N PRO A 144 -4.96 -6.58 -12.36
CA PRO A 144 -4.01 -5.50 -12.38
C PRO A 144 -4.68 -4.14 -12.25
N PHE A 145 -4.08 -3.27 -11.46
CA PHE A 145 -4.54 -1.90 -11.23
C PHE A 145 -3.64 -0.95 -12.00
N PHE A 146 -4.12 -0.40 -13.12
CA PHE A 146 -3.29 0.37 -14.05
C PHE A 146 -4.10 1.40 -14.85
N GLY A 147 -3.43 2.22 -15.64
CA GLY A 147 -4.05 3.17 -16.55
C GLY A 147 -5.02 4.12 -15.85
N ALA A 148 -6.29 4.08 -16.24
CA ALA A 148 -7.34 4.91 -15.67
C ALA A 148 -7.52 4.71 -14.15
N ASP A 149 -7.30 3.51 -13.64
CA ASP A 149 -7.39 3.24 -12.19
C ASP A 149 -6.38 4.06 -11.38
N ILE A 150 -5.16 4.22 -11.90
CA ILE A 150 -4.11 5.03 -11.26
C ILE A 150 -4.51 6.52 -11.28
N GLN A 151 -5.03 7.01 -12.40
CA GLN A 151 -5.48 8.40 -12.52
C GLN A 151 -6.67 8.69 -11.60
N ASP A 152 -7.64 7.78 -11.54
CA ASP A 152 -8.80 7.91 -10.67
C ASP A 152 -8.40 7.86 -9.19
N LEU A 153 -7.44 6.99 -8.81
CA LEU A 153 -6.90 6.95 -7.46
C LEU A 153 -6.23 8.28 -7.09
N ALA A 154 -5.42 8.84 -7.99
CA ALA A 154 -4.75 10.11 -7.75
C ALA A 154 -5.77 11.25 -7.57
N GLN A 155 -6.77 11.36 -8.43
CA GLN A 155 -7.83 12.36 -8.33
C GLN A 155 -8.61 12.23 -7.02
N LEU A 156 -8.96 11.02 -6.63
CA LEU A 156 -9.67 10.71 -5.39
C LEU A 156 -8.83 11.10 -4.16
N ALA A 157 -7.56 10.78 -4.18
CA ALA A 157 -6.63 11.09 -3.09
C ALA A 157 -6.40 12.61 -2.97
N GLU A 158 -6.18 13.31 -4.09
CA GLU A 158 -6.00 14.77 -4.13
C GLU A 158 -7.25 15.52 -3.68
N ALA A 159 -8.44 15.00 -4.00
CA ALA A 159 -9.71 15.57 -3.56
C ALA A 159 -10.01 15.30 -2.07
N GLY A 160 -9.24 14.45 -1.39
CA GLY A 160 -9.53 14.00 -0.02
C GLY A 160 -10.83 13.21 0.09
N ASP A 161 -11.31 12.63 -1.03
CA ASP A 161 -12.54 11.82 -1.08
C ASP A 161 -12.23 10.38 -0.67
N TRP A 162 -11.85 10.17 0.54
CA TRP A 162 -11.48 8.86 1.09
C TRP A 162 -12.42 8.39 2.20
N GLU A 163 -12.50 7.09 2.32
CA GLU A 163 -13.19 6.44 3.42
C GLU A 163 -12.40 6.63 4.73
N GLU A 164 -13.12 6.68 5.85
CA GLU A 164 -12.54 6.74 7.20
C GLU A 164 -12.80 5.42 7.93
N GLY A 165 -11.86 5.00 8.77
CA GLY A 165 -12.02 3.80 9.58
C GLY A 165 -10.74 3.42 10.31
N GLU A 166 -10.78 2.26 10.97
CA GLU A 166 -9.65 1.70 11.70
C GLU A 166 -9.43 0.26 11.23
N GLY A 167 -8.34 0.04 10.51
CA GLY A 167 -7.90 -1.29 10.09
C GLY A 167 -6.85 -1.87 11.04
N VAL A 168 -6.70 -3.18 11.02
CA VAL A 168 -5.74 -3.94 11.82
C VAL A 168 -4.57 -4.38 10.95
N VAL A 169 -3.35 -4.29 11.50
CA VAL A 169 -2.13 -4.78 10.85
C VAL A 169 -1.76 -6.14 11.40
N SER A 170 -1.48 -7.08 10.51
CA SER A 170 -0.93 -8.39 10.83
C SER A 170 0.26 -8.72 9.94
N ASP A 171 1.13 -9.60 10.40
CA ASP A 171 2.27 -10.08 9.63
C ASP A 171 2.02 -11.52 9.15
N TYR A 172 2.45 -11.82 7.94
CA TYR A 172 2.42 -13.16 7.37
C TYR A 172 3.79 -13.48 6.76
N VAL A 173 4.33 -14.61 7.16
CA VAL A 173 5.61 -15.12 6.62
C VAL A 173 5.30 -16.16 5.56
N ILE A 174 5.78 -15.92 4.35
CA ILE A 174 5.68 -16.84 3.21
C ILE A 174 6.82 -17.85 3.27
#